data_6bb9557bd3d9ab8a3926c4b77cf8c770
#
_entry.id   6bb9557bd3d9ab8a3926c4b77cf8c770
#
_cell.length_a   1.000
_cell.length_b   1.000
_cell.length_c   1.000
_cell.angle_alpha   90.00
_cell.angle_beta   90.00
_cell.angle_gamma   90.00
#
_symmetry.space_group_name_H-M   'P 1'
#
loop_
_entity.id
_entity.type
_entity.pdbx_description
1 polymer ?
#
loop_
_entity_poly.entity_id
_entity_poly.type
_entity_poly.pdbx_seq_one_letter_code
_entity_poly.pdbx_strand_id
1 'polypeptide(L)'
;HESPFALIAGIVKDRGVKHKRIGMEERVRFFIADGVKKAAPGFEIVDATPVTAGCRMYKSKAEIALMQKSSDITIEAYKAAFATIRPNMPQAEFSANISAAFRKLGYSGGAMVIVGKYSALPHGSIAPQTIHEGDVGLVDGGTSCEGYASDISRTIDVGKPSQRQTDVWNLEKEAQDAAFAAIKIGATCESVDAAARAVIESAGFSKNYKLPGLPHRTGHGIGLEGHEWTNFVKGNL
;
A
#
# COMPACT_ATOMS: atom_id res chain seq x y z
N HIS A 1 19.87 33.40 -9.45
CA HIS A 1 18.84 32.48 -9.00
C HIS A 1 18.55 32.73 -7.53
N GLU A 2 17.29 32.96 -7.17
CA GLU A 2 16.87 33.12 -5.77
C GLU A 2 16.91 31.77 -5.03
N SER A 3 17.31 31.78 -3.77
CA SER A 3 17.29 30.60 -2.93
C SER A 3 15.85 30.25 -2.56
N PRO A 4 15.35 29.03 -2.85
CA PRO A 4 14.00 28.64 -2.44
C PRO A 4 13.81 28.70 -0.90
N PHE A 5 14.87 28.49 -0.15
CA PHE A 5 14.83 28.55 1.31
C PHE A 5 14.69 30.00 1.80
N ALA A 6 15.34 30.96 1.15
CA ALA A 6 15.19 32.38 1.45
C ALA A 6 13.78 32.87 1.10
N LEU A 7 13.18 32.37 0.01
CA LEU A 7 11.79 32.68 -0.34
C LEU A 7 10.81 32.15 0.70
N ILE A 8 10.98 30.92 1.16
CA ILE A 8 10.16 30.35 2.25
C ILE A 8 10.28 31.20 3.51
N ALA A 9 11.49 31.54 3.91
CA ALA A 9 11.75 32.40 5.08
C ALA A 9 11.09 33.79 4.93
N GLY A 10 11.16 34.38 3.74
CA GLY A 10 10.49 35.63 3.38
C GLY A 10 8.98 35.54 3.54
N ILE A 11 8.34 34.52 2.97
CA ILE A 11 6.89 34.29 3.09
C ILE A 11 6.46 34.20 4.56
N VAL A 12 7.19 33.45 5.37
CA VAL A 12 6.88 33.29 6.81
C VAL A 12 6.98 34.64 7.53
N LYS A 13 7.98 35.45 7.20
CA LYS A 13 8.17 36.80 7.75
C LYS A 13 7.04 37.74 7.30
N ASP A 14 6.72 37.78 6.03
CA ASP A 14 5.70 38.66 5.45
C ASP A 14 4.29 38.32 5.94
N ARG A 15 4.04 37.07 6.29
CA ARG A 15 2.79 36.61 6.91
C ARG A 15 2.69 37.02 8.40
N GLY A 16 3.71 37.61 8.98
CA GLY A 16 3.70 38.07 10.38
C GLY A 16 3.45 36.92 11.36
N VAL A 17 3.99 35.74 11.11
CA VAL A 17 3.77 34.54 11.94
C VAL A 17 4.31 34.81 13.36
N LYS A 18 3.41 34.89 14.34
CA LYS A 18 3.75 35.19 15.74
C LYS A 18 4.43 34.00 16.43
N HIS A 19 4.01 32.76 16.09
CA HIS A 19 4.61 31.54 16.62
C HIS A 19 5.80 31.18 15.76
N LYS A 20 6.99 31.19 16.33
CA LYS A 20 8.25 30.93 15.61
C LYS A 20 8.43 29.42 15.29
N ARG A 21 7.42 28.80 14.70
CA ARG A 21 7.45 27.38 14.30
C ARG A 21 7.04 27.22 12.85
N ILE A 22 7.79 26.38 12.11
CA ILE A 22 7.48 25.98 10.75
C ILE A 22 7.23 24.47 10.79
N GLY A 23 6.00 24.06 10.48
CA GLY A 23 5.64 22.67 10.39
C GLY A 23 6.09 22.06 9.07
N MET A 24 6.69 20.87 9.14
CA MET A 24 7.05 20.06 7.98
C MET A 24 6.53 18.64 8.19
N GLU A 25 6.07 18.02 7.13
CA GLU A 25 5.63 16.62 7.17
C GLU A 25 6.84 15.66 7.18
N GLU A 26 6.63 14.41 7.59
CA GLU A 26 7.68 13.40 7.80
C GLU A 26 8.53 13.07 6.55
N ARG A 27 7.99 13.27 5.34
CA ARG A 27 8.66 12.94 4.08
C ARG A 27 9.46 14.09 3.46
N VAL A 28 9.50 15.24 4.12
CA VAL A 28 10.33 16.36 3.66
C VAL A 28 11.80 15.94 3.71
N ARG A 29 12.47 16.05 2.57
CA ARG A 29 13.90 15.70 2.48
C ARG A 29 14.72 16.56 3.42
N PHE A 30 15.68 15.95 4.11
CA PHE A 30 16.52 16.64 5.11
C PHE A 30 17.14 17.93 4.60
N PHE A 31 17.65 17.98 3.36
CA PHE A 31 18.26 19.19 2.81
C PHE A 31 17.29 20.39 2.72
N ILE A 32 15.98 20.12 2.56
CA ILE A 32 14.94 21.16 2.55
C ILE A 32 14.76 21.69 3.97
N ALA A 33 14.59 20.81 4.94
CA ALA A 33 14.43 21.18 6.34
C ALA A 33 15.65 21.95 6.86
N ASP A 34 16.86 21.48 6.56
CA ASP A 34 18.11 22.14 6.94
C ASP A 34 18.29 23.49 6.23
N GLY A 35 17.94 23.58 4.95
CA GLY A 35 17.99 24.84 4.19
C GLY A 35 17.03 25.90 4.73
N VAL A 36 15.80 25.52 5.06
CA VAL A 36 14.81 26.44 5.66
C VAL A 36 15.26 26.86 7.07
N LYS A 37 15.76 25.92 7.88
CA LYS A 37 16.30 26.23 9.22
C LYS A 37 17.43 27.24 9.16
N LYS A 38 18.35 27.13 8.21
CA LYS A 38 19.45 28.07 7.99
C LYS A 38 18.96 29.44 7.50
N ALA A 39 17.95 29.48 6.64
CA ALA A 39 17.39 30.72 6.10
C ALA A 39 16.47 31.45 7.11
N ALA A 40 15.88 30.72 8.05
CA ALA A 40 14.98 31.24 9.08
C ALA A 40 15.49 30.87 10.50
N PRO A 41 16.66 31.36 10.94
CA PRO A 41 17.31 30.92 12.19
C PRO A 41 16.51 31.22 13.46
N GLY A 42 15.49 32.08 13.38
CA GLY A 42 14.58 32.37 14.49
C GLY A 42 13.37 31.46 14.60
N PHE A 43 13.26 30.44 13.72
CA PHE A 43 12.14 29.52 13.71
C PHE A 43 12.56 28.09 14.06
N GLU A 44 11.71 27.40 14.79
CA GLU A 44 11.81 25.99 15.10
C GLU A 44 11.13 25.19 13.98
N ILE A 45 11.79 24.14 13.49
CA ILE A 45 11.15 23.15 12.59
C ILE A 45 10.47 22.10 13.46
N VAL A 46 9.17 21.90 13.24
CA VAL A 46 8.34 20.96 14.00
C VAL A 46 7.65 19.97 13.06
N ASP A 47 7.31 18.80 13.58
CA ASP A 47 6.53 17.80 12.84
C ASP A 47 5.10 18.30 12.60
N ALA A 48 4.71 18.37 11.33
CA ALA A 48 3.34 18.69 10.89
C ALA A 48 2.60 17.47 10.32
N THR A 49 3.17 16.28 10.42
CA THR A 49 2.53 15.05 9.95
C THR A 49 1.09 14.88 10.46
N PRO A 50 0.79 15.16 11.76
CA PRO A 50 -0.61 15.08 12.23
C PRO A 50 -1.57 16.02 11.50
N VAL A 51 -1.10 17.18 11.02
CA VAL A 51 -1.91 18.14 10.26
C VAL A 51 -2.14 17.63 8.83
N THR A 52 -1.07 17.26 8.13
CA THR A 52 -1.15 16.78 6.75
C THR A 52 -1.86 15.44 6.66
N ALA A 53 -1.57 14.49 7.55
CA ALA A 53 -2.28 13.23 7.66
C ALA A 53 -3.76 13.42 8.01
N GLY A 54 -4.09 14.32 8.94
CA GLY A 54 -5.46 14.65 9.30
C GLY A 54 -6.28 15.19 8.13
N CYS A 55 -5.66 16.01 7.26
CA CYS A 55 -6.32 16.51 6.05
C CYS A 55 -6.54 15.43 4.98
N ARG A 56 -5.62 14.45 4.89
CA ARG A 56 -5.63 13.40 3.85
C ARG A 56 -6.41 12.15 4.26
N MET A 57 -6.57 11.92 5.56
CA MET A 57 -7.20 10.72 6.12
C MET A 57 -8.68 10.61 5.72
N TYR A 58 -9.37 11.72 5.65
CA TYR A 58 -10.79 11.81 5.27
C TYR A 58 -10.93 12.21 3.81
N LYS A 59 -11.34 11.26 2.97
CA LYS A 59 -11.51 11.48 1.54
C LYS A 59 -12.90 12.02 1.23
N SER A 60 -12.96 13.04 0.38
CA SER A 60 -14.20 13.53 -0.23
C SER A 60 -14.78 12.51 -1.22
N LYS A 61 -16.02 12.67 -1.63
CA LYS A 61 -16.65 11.83 -2.65
C LYS A 61 -15.90 11.86 -3.99
N ALA A 62 -15.33 13.01 -4.36
CA ALA A 62 -14.54 13.15 -5.60
C ALA A 62 -13.24 12.36 -5.53
N GLU A 63 -12.52 12.42 -4.39
CA GLU A 63 -11.30 11.65 -4.16
C GLU A 63 -11.58 10.15 -4.18
N ILE A 64 -12.65 9.69 -3.53
CA ILE A 64 -13.08 8.29 -3.57
C ILE A 64 -13.39 7.84 -5.00
N ALA A 65 -14.02 8.68 -5.81
CA ALA A 65 -14.31 8.36 -7.21
C ALA A 65 -13.03 8.19 -8.04
N LEU A 66 -12.00 9.00 -7.79
CA LEU A 66 -10.69 8.84 -8.44
C LEU A 66 -9.98 7.56 -8.00
N MET A 67 -10.03 7.23 -6.71
CA MET A 67 -9.49 5.99 -6.16
C MET A 67 -10.22 4.75 -6.72
N GLN A 68 -11.54 4.82 -6.87
CA GLN A 68 -12.33 3.77 -7.50
C GLN A 68 -11.89 3.58 -8.95
N LYS A 69 -11.75 4.67 -9.70
CA LYS A 69 -11.27 4.61 -11.10
C LYS A 69 -9.88 3.99 -11.20
N SER A 70 -8.95 4.34 -10.31
CA SER A 70 -7.63 3.71 -10.26
C SER A 70 -7.72 2.21 -10.00
N SER A 71 -8.61 1.80 -9.10
CA SER A 71 -8.86 0.40 -8.78
C SER A 71 -9.45 -0.36 -9.97
N ASP A 72 -10.42 0.23 -10.67
CA ASP A 72 -11.05 -0.37 -11.86
C ASP A 72 -10.01 -0.57 -12.99
N ILE A 73 -9.16 0.44 -13.23
CA ILE A 73 -8.05 0.34 -14.20
C ILE A 73 -7.09 -0.79 -13.82
N THR A 74 -6.76 -0.93 -12.54
CA THR A 74 -5.87 -2.00 -12.06
C THR A 74 -6.49 -3.38 -12.29
N ILE A 75 -7.77 -3.55 -12.00
CA ILE A 75 -8.47 -4.82 -12.24
C ILE A 75 -8.49 -5.16 -13.73
N GLU A 76 -8.75 -4.21 -14.61
CA GLU A 76 -8.74 -4.45 -16.07
C GLU A 76 -7.32 -4.79 -16.57
N ALA A 77 -6.29 -4.10 -16.08
CA ALA A 77 -4.91 -4.43 -16.42
C ALA A 77 -4.53 -5.84 -15.95
N TYR A 78 -4.92 -6.22 -14.74
CA TYR A 78 -4.67 -7.56 -14.19
C TYR A 78 -5.39 -8.64 -14.98
N LYS A 79 -6.66 -8.47 -15.35
CA LYS A 79 -7.40 -9.41 -16.20
C LYS A 79 -6.66 -9.66 -17.52
N ALA A 80 -6.21 -8.58 -18.17
CA ALA A 80 -5.48 -8.70 -19.43
C ALA A 80 -4.12 -9.39 -19.27
N ALA A 81 -3.40 -9.10 -18.18
CA ALA A 81 -2.11 -9.70 -17.90
C ALA A 81 -2.23 -11.19 -17.51
N PHE A 82 -3.22 -11.54 -16.68
CA PHE A 82 -3.45 -12.94 -16.28
C PHE A 82 -3.73 -13.86 -17.47
N ALA A 83 -4.38 -13.36 -18.50
CA ALA A 83 -4.59 -14.10 -19.74
C ALA A 83 -3.28 -14.45 -20.49
N THR A 84 -2.15 -13.86 -20.12
CA THR A 84 -0.84 -14.12 -20.72
C THR A 84 -0.02 -15.17 -19.97
N ILE A 85 -0.47 -15.62 -18.81
CA ILE A 85 0.27 -16.57 -17.97
C ILE A 85 0.37 -17.92 -18.69
N ARG A 86 1.58 -18.49 -18.65
CA ARG A 86 1.85 -19.83 -19.15
C ARG A 86 2.94 -20.50 -18.32
N PRO A 87 2.94 -21.84 -18.25
CA PRO A 87 4.04 -22.58 -17.62
C PRO A 87 5.40 -22.22 -18.23
N ASN A 88 6.43 -22.20 -17.40
CA ASN A 88 7.81 -21.84 -17.72
C ASN A 88 8.02 -20.37 -18.11
N MET A 89 7.03 -19.50 -17.85
CA MET A 89 7.20 -18.06 -18.01
C MET A 89 8.08 -17.51 -16.86
N PRO A 90 9.12 -16.71 -17.18
CA PRO A 90 9.84 -15.98 -16.15
C PRO A 90 8.92 -14.96 -15.43
N GLN A 91 9.03 -14.84 -14.12
CA GLN A 91 8.32 -13.85 -13.31
C GLN A 91 8.48 -12.42 -13.87
N ALA A 92 9.71 -12.08 -14.31
CA ALA A 92 9.99 -10.75 -14.87
C ALA A 92 9.21 -10.47 -16.16
N GLU A 93 8.97 -11.48 -16.99
CA GLU A 93 8.14 -11.37 -18.20
C GLU A 93 6.69 -11.10 -17.82
N PHE A 94 6.18 -11.80 -16.83
CA PHE A 94 4.81 -11.57 -16.35
C PHE A 94 4.64 -10.17 -15.74
N SER A 95 5.60 -9.69 -14.95
CA SER A 95 5.61 -8.32 -14.44
C SER A 95 5.65 -7.28 -15.56
N ALA A 96 6.40 -7.54 -16.63
CA ALA A 96 6.43 -6.69 -17.83
C ALA A 96 5.09 -6.67 -18.57
N ASN A 97 4.38 -7.81 -18.63
CA ASN A 97 3.05 -7.91 -19.21
C ASN A 97 2.01 -7.11 -18.44
N ILE A 98 2.07 -7.13 -17.10
CA ILE A 98 1.23 -6.28 -16.25
C ILE A 98 1.47 -4.79 -16.58
N SER A 99 2.72 -4.36 -16.61
CA SER A 99 3.06 -2.98 -16.95
C SER A 99 2.64 -2.60 -18.39
N ALA A 100 2.72 -3.55 -19.32
CA ALA A 100 2.25 -3.35 -20.70
C ALA A 100 0.71 -3.21 -20.76
N ALA A 101 -0.03 -3.96 -19.94
CA ALA A 101 -1.47 -3.84 -19.85
C ALA A 101 -1.90 -2.45 -19.33
N PHE A 102 -1.25 -1.94 -18.28
CA PHE A 102 -1.49 -0.57 -17.82
C PHE A 102 -1.24 0.48 -18.92
N ARG A 103 -0.11 0.36 -19.64
CA ARG A 103 0.19 1.28 -20.75
C ARG A 103 -0.85 1.26 -21.86
N LYS A 104 -1.42 0.09 -22.18
CA LYS A 104 -2.51 -0.02 -23.18
C LYS A 104 -3.78 0.70 -22.73
N LEU A 105 -4.01 0.81 -21.43
CA LEU A 105 -5.12 1.58 -20.86
C LEU A 105 -4.80 3.07 -20.71
N GLY A 106 -3.60 3.51 -21.09
CA GLY A 106 -3.16 4.91 -21.01
C GLY A 106 -2.59 5.33 -19.65
N TYR A 107 -2.23 4.37 -18.79
CA TYR A 107 -1.75 4.63 -17.45
C TYR A 107 -0.34 4.05 -17.21
N SER A 108 0.38 4.66 -16.27
CA SER A 108 1.60 4.09 -15.70
C SER A 108 1.24 3.26 -14.49
N GLY A 109 1.61 1.99 -14.51
CA GLY A 109 1.32 1.08 -13.41
C GLY A 109 2.17 -0.17 -13.47
N GLY A 110 2.10 -0.97 -12.43
CA GLY A 110 2.83 -2.21 -12.32
C GLY A 110 2.48 -2.96 -11.05
N ALA A 111 3.07 -4.13 -10.90
CA ALA A 111 2.90 -4.92 -9.70
C ALA A 111 4.16 -5.72 -9.38
N MET A 112 4.38 -5.92 -8.08
CA MET A 112 5.26 -6.98 -7.59
C MET A 112 4.60 -8.32 -7.94
N VAL A 113 5.39 -9.23 -8.48
CA VAL A 113 4.97 -10.60 -8.77
C VAL A 113 5.85 -11.55 -7.97
N ILE A 114 5.25 -12.44 -7.22
CA ILE A 114 5.94 -13.44 -6.42
C ILE A 114 5.32 -14.81 -6.72
N VAL A 115 6.14 -15.84 -6.91
CA VAL A 115 5.68 -17.14 -7.40
C VAL A 115 6.13 -18.28 -6.49
N GLY A 116 5.28 -19.30 -6.37
CA GLY A 116 5.54 -20.53 -5.65
C GLY A 116 5.86 -20.29 -4.18
N LYS A 117 6.86 -20.97 -3.64
CA LYS A 117 7.24 -20.86 -2.22
C LYS A 117 7.59 -19.43 -1.76
N TYR A 118 7.98 -18.57 -2.67
CA TYR A 118 8.32 -17.19 -2.35
C TYR A 118 7.08 -16.33 -2.05
N SER A 119 5.88 -16.75 -2.47
CA SER A 119 4.63 -16.05 -2.15
C SER A 119 4.27 -16.08 -0.67
N ALA A 120 4.94 -16.91 0.13
CA ALA A 120 4.84 -16.89 1.58
C ALA A 120 5.64 -15.75 2.26
N LEU A 121 6.44 -15.00 1.50
CA LEU A 121 7.24 -13.89 2.00
C LEU A 121 6.54 -12.56 1.66
N PRO A 122 6.19 -11.72 2.65
CA PRO A 122 5.40 -10.50 2.42
C PRO A 122 5.98 -9.52 1.39
N HIS A 123 7.31 -9.47 1.29
CA HIS A 123 8.02 -8.61 0.34
C HIS A 123 8.76 -9.39 -0.75
N GLY A 124 8.41 -10.67 -0.93
CA GLY A 124 8.95 -11.52 -1.96
C GLY A 124 10.44 -11.87 -1.80
N SER A 125 11.10 -12.06 -2.92
CA SER A 125 12.50 -12.43 -3.00
C SER A 125 13.15 -11.77 -4.21
N ILE A 126 14.43 -11.41 -4.10
CA ILE A 126 15.26 -10.94 -5.22
C ILE A 126 15.71 -12.08 -6.15
N ALA A 127 15.53 -13.34 -5.71
CA ALA A 127 15.87 -14.49 -6.54
C ALA A 127 14.97 -14.54 -7.78
N PRO A 128 15.51 -14.78 -8.97
CA PRO A 128 14.72 -15.00 -10.17
C PRO A 128 13.75 -16.18 -9.98
N GLN A 129 12.53 -16.04 -10.45
CA GLN A 129 11.47 -17.03 -10.31
C GLN A 129 10.91 -17.38 -11.69
N THR A 130 10.53 -18.64 -11.85
CA THR A 130 9.84 -19.16 -13.04
C THR A 130 8.50 -19.69 -12.59
N ILE A 131 7.46 -19.42 -13.37
CA ILE A 131 6.09 -19.86 -13.11
C ILE A 131 5.96 -21.32 -13.58
N HIS A 132 5.53 -22.21 -12.68
CA HIS A 132 5.25 -23.61 -13.03
C HIS A 132 3.78 -23.93 -12.80
N GLU A 133 3.30 -24.98 -13.44
CA GLU A 133 1.97 -25.51 -13.16
C GLU A 133 1.90 -26.01 -11.70
N GLY A 134 0.82 -25.65 -11.02
CA GLY A 134 0.63 -25.91 -9.58
C GLY A 134 1.19 -24.82 -8.65
N ASP A 135 1.89 -23.81 -9.18
CA ASP A 135 2.35 -22.69 -8.38
C ASP A 135 1.19 -21.75 -7.98
N VAL A 136 1.32 -21.18 -6.79
CA VAL A 136 0.57 -20.00 -6.38
C VAL A 136 1.36 -18.77 -6.78
N GLY A 137 0.72 -17.81 -7.42
CA GLY A 137 1.27 -16.50 -7.72
C GLY A 137 0.59 -15.42 -6.90
N LEU A 138 1.37 -14.51 -6.32
CA LEU A 138 0.90 -13.29 -5.68
C LEU A 138 1.26 -12.12 -6.58
N VAL A 139 0.28 -11.28 -6.87
CA VAL A 139 0.44 -10.03 -7.62
C VAL A 139 -0.04 -8.90 -6.71
N ASP A 140 0.79 -7.89 -6.50
CA ASP A 140 0.49 -6.78 -5.60
C ASP A 140 1.00 -5.46 -6.16
N GLY A 141 0.09 -4.51 -6.38
CA GLY A 141 0.40 -3.21 -6.95
C GLY A 141 -0.80 -2.49 -7.52
N GLY A 142 -0.54 -1.54 -8.42
CA GLY A 142 -1.59 -0.69 -8.95
C GLY A 142 -1.11 0.40 -9.89
N THR A 143 -1.94 1.42 -9.99
CA THR A 143 -1.71 2.65 -10.75
C THR A 143 -2.20 3.86 -9.96
N SER A 144 -2.15 5.05 -10.58
CA SER A 144 -2.81 6.23 -10.05
C SER A 144 -3.60 6.95 -11.14
N CYS A 145 -4.73 7.55 -10.75
CA CYS A 145 -5.55 8.43 -11.58
C CYS A 145 -5.62 9.80 -10.91
N GLU A 146 -5.16 10.86 -11.61
CA GLU A 146 -5.08 12.22 -11.06
C GLU A 146 -4.36 12.27 -9.69
N GLY A 147 -3.31 11.44 -9.52
CA GLY A 147 -2.53 11.34 -8.29
C GLY A 147 -3.10 10.38 -7.23
N TYR A 148 -4.34 9.91 -7.34
CA TYR A 148 -4.94 8.98 -6.37
C TYR A 148 -4.62 7.53 -6.74
N ALA A 149 -3.98 6.82 -5.81
CA ALA A 149 -3.46 5.48 -6.00
C ALA A 149 -4.53 4.39 -5.85
N SER A 150 -4.29 3.28 -6.52
CA SER A 150 -4.84 1.97 -6.17
C SER A 150 -3.73 1.07 -5.64
N ASP A 151 -4.11 0.12 -4.79
CA ASP A 151 -3.24 -0.90 -4.22
C ASP A 151 -4.04 -2.20 -4.11
N ILE A 152 -3.77 -3.15 -5.00
CA ILE A 152 -4.61 -4.34 -5.16
C ILE A 152 -3.73 -5.59 -5.23
N SER A 153 -3.87 -6.43 -4.22
CA SER A 153 -3.30 -7.77 -4.23
C SER A 153 -4.25 -8.77 -4.88
N ARG A 154 -3.71 -9.71 -5.62
CA ARG A 154 -4.43 -10.89 -6.13
C ARG A 154 -3.55 -12.12 -6.03
N THR A 155 -4.15 -13.18 -5.51
CA THR A 155 -3.56 -14.53 -5.53
C THR A 155 -4.17 -15.29 -6.69
N ILE A 156 -3.32 -15.98 -7.44
CA ILE A 156 -3.70 -16.80 -8.59
C ILE A 156 -3.08 -18.18 -8.48
N ASP A 157 -3.78 -19.19 -8.98
CA ASP A 157 -3.24 -20.52 -9.17
C ASP A 157 -2.90 -20.74 -10.63
N VAL A 158 -1.75 -21.35 -10.89
CA VAL A 158 -1.33 -21.72 -12.24
C VAL A 158 -1.74 -23.17 -12.50
N GLY A 159 -2.80 -23.36 -13.29
CA GLY A 159 -3.44 -24.65 -13.48
C GLY A 159 -4.49 -24.95 -12.42
N LYS A 160 -4.65 -26.23 -12.05
CA LYS A 160 -5.65 -26.66 -11.05
C LYS A 160 -5.09 -26.57 -9.64
N PRO A 161 -5.70 -25.78 -8.74
CA PRO A 161 -5.25 -25.70 -7.35
C PRO A 161 -5.43 -27.05 -6.63
N SER A 162 -4.51 -27.33 -5.71
CA SER A 162 -4.69 -28.41 -4.74
C SER A 162 -5.76 -28.04 -3.72
N GLN A 163 -6.34 -29.05 -3.04
CA GLN A 163 -7.30 -28.80 -1.94
C GLN A 163 -6.70 -27.89 -0.87
N ARG A 164 -5.42 -28.11 -0.53
CA ARG A 164 -4.71 -27.29 0.47
C ARG A 164 -4.60 -25.81 0.06
N GLN A 165 -4.33 -25.53 -1.22
CA GLN A 165 -4.29 -24.14 -1.72
C GLN A 165 -5.67 -23.50 -1.63
N THR A 166 -6.71 -24.21 -2.04
CA THR A 166 -8.11 -23.76 -1.94
C THR A 166 -8.50 -23.48 -0.48
N ASP A 167 -8.16 -24.39 0.44
CA ASP A 167 -8.51 -24.24 1.87
C ASP A 167 -7.83 -23.01 2.48
N VAL A 168 -6.55 -22.79 2.18
CA VAL A 168 -5.80 -21.62 2.69
C VAL A 168 -6.31 -20.32 2.07
N TRP A 169 -6.64 -20.33 0.79
CA TRP A 169 -7.23 -19.17 0.12
C TRP A 169 -8.60 -18.79 0.74
N ASN A 170 -9.45 -19.78 0.99
CA ASN A 170 -10.74 -19.58 1.64
C ASN A 170 -10.57 -19.02 3.06
N LEU A 171 -9.61 -19.52 3.81
CA LEU A 171 -9.29 -19.02 5.16
C LEU A 171 -8.83 -17.55 5.13
N GLU A 172 -7.98 -17.18 4.17
CA GLU A 172 -7.54 -15.81 4.00
C GLU A 172 -8.71 -14.90 3.64
N LYS A 173 -9.58 -15.36 2.73
CA LYS A 173 -10.81 -14.63 2.36
C LYS A 173 -11.74 -14.43 3.56
N GLU A 174 -11.90 -15.45 4.41
CA GLU A 174 -12.67 -15.34 5.65
C GLU A 174 -12.06 -14.30 6.61
N ALA A 175 -10.73 -14.29 6.75
CA ALA A 175 -10.03 -13.30 7.58
C ALA A 175 -10.21 -11.87 7.03
N GLN A 176 -10.12 -11.70 5.72
CA GLN A 176 -10.38 -10.41 5.06
C GLN A 176 -11.82 -9.95 5.30
N ASP A 177 -12.81 -10.85 5.15
CA ASP A 177 -14.22 -10.53 5.37
C ASP A 177 -14.51 -10.19 6.84
N ALA A 178 -13.87 -10.87 7.78
CA ALA A 178 -13.97 -10.57 9.21
C ALA A 178 -13.40 -9.17 9.53
N ALA A 179 -12.24 -8.84 8.97
CA ALA A 179 -11.65 -7.51 9.10
C ALA A 179 -12.58 -6.43 8.52
N PHE A 180 -13.10 -6.65 7.31
CA PHE A 180 -14.01 -5.72 6.66
C PHE A 180 -15.31 -5.52 7.46
N ALA A 181 -15.88 -6.59 8.01
CA ALA A 181 -17.06 -6.52 8.86
C ALA A 181 -16.82 -5.79 10.20
N ALA A 182 -15.57 -5.77 10.68
CA ALA A 182 -15.18 -5.06 11.88
C ALA A 182 -15.02 -3.54 11.67
N ILE A 183 -14.91 -3.07 10.41
CA ILE A 183 -14.80 -1.65 10.09
C ILE A 183 -16.16 -0.98 10.34
N LYS A 184 -16.26 -0.24 11.44
CA LYS A 184 -17.44 0.53 11.81
C LYS A 184 -17.03 1.89 12.37
N ILE A 185 -17.92 2.87 12.27
CA ILE A 185 -17.69 4.17 12.89
C ILE A 185 -17.48 3.98 14.40
N GLY A 186 -16.34 4.48 14.90
CA GLY A 186 -15.93 4.35 16.30
C GLY A 186 -15.15 3.07 16.64
N ALA A 187 -14.97 2.14 15.68
CA ALA A 187 -14.07 1.00 15.88
C ALA A 187 -12.61 1.46 15.84
N THR A 188 -11.76 0.87 16.68
CA THR A 188 -10.32 1.12 16.66
C THR A 188 -9.66 0.36 15.52
N CYS A 189 -8.56 0.88 14.99
CA CYS A 189 -7.79 0.18 13.95
C CYS A 189 -7.25 -1.16 14.46
N GLU A 190 -6.92 -1.25 15.75
CA GLU A 190 -6.53 -2.50 16.41
C GLU A 190 -7.64 -3.56 16.36
N SER A 191 -8.91 -3.16 16.53
CA SER A 191 -10.03 -4.12 16.52
C SER A 191 -10.23 -4.78 15.15
N VAL A 192 -9.93 -4.05 14.06
CA VAL A 192 -9.97 -4.58 12.69
C VAL A 192 -8.84 -5.61 12.48
N ASP A 193 -7.63 -5.29 12.92
CA ASP A 193 -6.49 -6.23 12.89
C ASP A 193 -6.76 -7.49 13.73
N ALA A 194 -7.34 -7.31 14.93
CA ALA A 194 -7.69 -8.41 15.81
C ALA A 194 -8.72 -9.37 15.19
N ALA A 195 -9.70 -8.84 14.44
CA ALA A 195 -10.71 -9.66 13.77
C ALA A 195 -10.10 -10.59 12.71
N ALA A 196 -9.20 -10.07 11.84
CA ALA A 196 -8.49 -10.90 10.88
C ALA A 196 -7.61 -11.96 11.55
N ARG A 197 -6.84 -11.56 12.58
CA ARG A 197 -5.95 -12.48 13.30
C ARG A 197 -6.69 -13.59 14.01
N ALA A 198 -7.86 -13.32 14.59
CA ALA A 198 -8.67 -14.33 15.25
C ALA A 198 -9.05 -15.49 14.31
N VAL A 199 -9.40 -15.19 13.05
CA VAL A 199 -9.70 -16.22 12.04
C VAL A 199 -8.45 -17.06 11.74
N ILE A 200 -7.34 -16.42 11.46
CA ILE A 200 -6.06 -17.08 11.11
C ILE A 200 -5.56 -17.94 12.29
N GLU A 201 -5.64 -17.42 13.51
CA GLU A 201 -5.20 -18.12 14.73
C GLU A 201 -6.10 -19.31 15.07
N SER A 202 -7.42 -19.20 14.89
CA SER A 202 -8.37 -20.29 15.12
C SER A 202 -8.13 -21.49 14.20
N ALA A 203 -7.60 -21.25 13.01
CA ALA A 203 -7.21 -22.26 12.04
C ALA A 203 -5.81 -22.88 12.33
N GLY A 204 -5.17 -22.51 13.43
CA GLY A 204 -3.88 -23.07 13.85
C GLY A 204 -2.64 -22.30 13.35
N PHE A 205 -2.82 -21.18 12.61
CA PHE A 205 -1.73 -20.32 12.17
C PHE A 205 -1.43 -19.20 13.16
N SER A 206 -1.30 -19.55 14.45
CA SER A 206 -1.00 -18.60 15.52
C SER A 206 0.47 -18.18 15.52
N LYS A 207 0.82 -17.27 16.45
CA LYS A 207 2.20 -16.85 16.72
C LYS A 207 3.16 -17.98 17.06
N ASN A 208 2.65 -19.13 17.49
CA ASN A 208 3.44 -20.33 17.80
C ASN A 208 3.63 -21.24 16.58
N TYR A 209 2.99 -20.93 15.46
CA TYR A 209 3.24 -21.63 14.20
C TYR A 209 4.65 -21.26 13.70
N LYS A 210 5.35 -22.22 13.08
CA LYS A 210 6.76 -22.06 12.64
C LYS A 210 6.96 -20.81 11.78
N LEU A 211 5.96 -20.50 10.93
CA LEU A 211 5.86 -19.27 10.16
C LEU A 211 4.53 -18.62 10.54
N PRO A 212 4.51 -17.44 11.16
CA PRO A 212 3.26 -16.80 11.58
C PRO A 212 2.33 -16.62 10.40
N GLY A 213 1.05 -16.96 10.57
CA GLY A 213 0.07 -16.91 9.50
C GLY A 213 -0.22 -15.51 8.99
N LEU A 214 -0.13 -14.49 9.86
CA LEU A 214 -0.26 -13.07 9.50
C LEU A 214 0.90 -12.28 10.12
N PRO A 215 2.08 -12.24 9.48
CA PRO A 215 3.25 -11.55 10.03
C PRO A 215 3.21 -10.04 9.79
N HIS A 216 2.29 -9.55 8.99
CA HIS A 216 2.14 -8.17 8.54
C HIS A 216 0.95 -7.48 9.23
N ARG A 217 0.82 -6.15 9.09
CA ARG A 217 -0.41 -5.42 9.40
C ARG A 217 -1.56 -5.88 8.50
N THR A 218 -2.78 -5.82 8.99
CA THR A 218 -3.98 -6.23 8.22
C THR A 218 -4.31 -5.26 7.09
N GLY A 219 -3.98 -3.98 7.25
CA GLY A 219 -4.22 -2.98 6.22
C GLY A 219 -3.64 -1.62 6.56
N HIS A 220 -3.84 -0.67 5.67
CA HIS A 220 -3.34 0.70 5.79
C HIS A 220 -4.22 1.68 5.02
N GLY A 221 -4.06 2.98 5.29
CA GLY A 221 -4.67 4.05 4.50
C GLY A 221 -4.07 4.11 3.10
N ILE A 222 -4.85 4.65 2.18
CA ILE A 222 -4.46 4.87 0.78
C ILE A 222 -5.09 6.19 0.28
N GLY A 223 -4.47 6.84 -0.68
CA GLY A 223 -4.97 8.08 -1.27
C GLY A 223 -4.01 8.65 -2.31
N LEU A 224 -3.44 9.82 -2.04
CA LEU A 224 -2.39 10.41 -2.89
C LEU A 224 -1.10 9.57 -2.88
N GLU A 225 -0.95 8.71 -1.89
CA GLU A 225 0.13 7.74 -1.79
C GLU A 225 -0.46 6.34 -1.59
N GLY A 226 0.27 5.31 -2.03
CA GLY A 226 -0.13 3.90 -1.83
C GLY A 226 -0.24 3.53 -0.35
N HIS A 227 0.58 4.14 0.51
CA HIS A 227 0.54 3.95 1.95
C HIS A 227 0.36 5.29 2.64
N GLU A 228 -0.77 5.46 3.30
CA GLU A 228 -1.10 6.63 4.10
C GLU A 228 -1.48 6.23 5.54
N TRP A 229 -1.67 7.19 6.40
CA TRP A 229 -2.29 7.01 7.69
C TRP A 229 -3.76 6.59 7.50
N THR A 230 -4.28 5.62 8.21
CA THR A 230 -3.71 4.94 9.38
C THR A 230 -3.37 3.48 9.07
N ASN A 231 -2.88 2.71 10.04
CA ASN A 231 -2.60 1.28 9.88
C ASN A 231 -3.54 0.45 10.75
N PHE A 232 -4.07 -0.65 10.21
CA PHE A 232 -4.77 -1.68 10.97
C PHE A 232 -3.73 -2.62 11.58
N VAL A 233 -3.35 -2.32 12.81
CA VAL A 233 -2.32 -3.02 13.56
C VAL A 233 -2.56 -2.88 15.06
N LYS A 234 -2.11 -3.87 15.84
CA LYS A 234 -2.18 -3.84 17.31
C LYS A 234 -1.55 -2.56 17.87
N GLY A 235 -2.23 -1.95 18.84
CA GLY A 235 -1.81 -0.73 19.51
C GLY A 235 -2.24 0.57 18.80
N ASN A 236 -2.93 0.48 17.68
CA ASN A 236 -3.50 1.65 17.00
C ASN A 236 -4.98 1.79 17.34
N LEU A 237 -5.25 2.66 18.32
CA LEU A 237 -6.57 2.89 18.94
C LEU A 237 -7.41 3.90 18.18
#